data_34e54eeec101b135b297c440e5fa93c0
#
_entry.id   34e54eeec101b135b297c440e5fa93c0
#
_cell.length_a   1.000
_cell.length_b   1.000
_cell.length_c   1.000
_cell.angle_alpha   90.00
_cell.angle_beta   90.00
_cell.angle_gamma   90.00
#
_symmetry.space_group_name_H-M   'P 1'
#
loop_
_entity.id
_entity.type
_entity.pdbx_description
1 polymer ?
#
loop_
_entity_poly.entity_id
_entity_poly.type
_entity_poly.pdbx_seq_one_letter_code
_entity_poly.pdbx_strand_id
1 'polypeptide(L)'
;MRLLWSRIGIPYSPTTGLPIVSQTISQMVDKIIEYPEKTRFNLLSPIVRGKKGEYRKEFQDLSKKGFQRFRINGEFYEIDEIPKLDRYKKHDIEVLVDRIIIDKSNEEKLSELKQRLADSIEIILNLSDGLLYLINNETNEKIVFSSNFSCPETGFTIDEIEPRLFSFNNPAGACKECDGLGYSNVFTEELILSLIHISEPTRQPI
;
A
#
# COMPACT_ATOMS: atom_id res chain seq x y z
N MET A 1 25.91 -0.13 -12.59
CA MET A 1 25.05 0.54 -11.57
C MET A 1 23.63 -0.04 -11.50
N ARG A 2 22.83 -0.10 -12.62
CA ARG A 2 21.45 -0.60 -12.62
C ARG A 2 21.26 -1.98 -11.99
N LEU A 3 22.10 -2.96 -12.40
CA LEU A 3 22.09 -4.32 -11.83
C LEU A 3 22.44 -4.35 -10.33
N LEU A 4 23.35 -3.50 -9.91
CA LEU A 4 23.75 -3.40 -8.50
C LEU A 4 22.57 -2.92 -7.65
N TRP A 5 21.99 -1.79 -8.02
CA TRP A 5 20.89 -1.20 -7.27
C TRP A 5 19.61 -2.08 -7.26
N SER A 6 19.34 -2.81 -8.36
CA SER A 6 18.21 -3.73 -8.39
C SER A 6 18.38 -4.97 -7.51
N ARG A 7 19.63 -5.31 -7.12
CA ARG A 7 19.93 -6.51 -6.33
C ARG A 7 20.16 -6.22 -4.84
N ILE A 8 20.82 -5.10 -4.54
CA ILE A 8 21.23 -4.78 -3.16
C ILE A 8 20.73 -3.42 -2.68
N GLY A 9 20.04 -2.66 -3.55
CA GLY A 9 19.45 -1.37 -3.17
C GLY A 9 18.27 -1.57 -2.22
N ILE A 10 18.23 -0.77 -1.15
CA ILE A 10 17.09 -0.70 -0.25
C ILE A 10 16.25 0.50 -0.71
N PRO A 11 14.99 0.29 -1.14
CA PRO A 11 14.12 1.39 -1.51
C PRO A 11 13.63 2.14 -0.28
N TYR A 12 13.50 3.44 -0.41
CA TYR A 12 12.95 4.31 0.62
C TYR A 12 11.70 5.01 0.10
N SER A 13 10.72 5.24 0.98
CA SER A 13 9.52 5.99 0.65
C SER A 13 9.88 7.45 0.34
N PRO A 14 9.44 8.01 -0.79
CA PRO A 14 9.75 9.39 -1.15
C PRO A 14 9.09 10.41 -0.22
N THR A 15 8.03 10.03 0.47
CA THR A 15 7.25 10.89 1.36
C THR A 15 7.70 10.82 2.82
N THR A 16 7.98 9.60 3.31
CA THR A 16 8.29 9.38 4.73
C THR A 16 9.79 9.15 4.99
N GLY A 17 10.57 8.86 3.95
CA GLY A 17 11.99 8.49 4.08
C GLY A 17 12.23 7.14 4.79
N LEU A 18 11.18 6.38 5.07
CA LEU A 18 11.30 5.06 5.69
C LEU A 18 11.69 4.00 4.66
N PRO A 19 12.51 3.01 5.06
CA PRO A 19 12.86 1.90 4.18
C PRO A 19 11.62 1.04 3.87
N ILE A 20 11.49 0.68 2.61
CA ILE A 20 10.41 -0.20 2.13
C ILE A 20 11.00 -1.60 1.97
N VAL A 21 10.55 -2.53 2.80
CA VAL A 21 11.05 -3.91 2.81
C VAL A 21 9.90 -4.86 2.51
N SER A 22 10.06 -5.72 1.52
CA SER A 22 9.15 -6.85 1.34
C SER A 22 9.51 -7.97 2.31
N GLN A 23 8.50 -8.61 2.86
CA GLN A 23 8.67 -9.71 3.80
C GLN A 23 7.97 -10.95 3.27
N THR A 24 8.62 -12.10 3.39
CA THR A 24 7.98 -13.38 3.11
C THR A 24 7.02 -13.76 4.24
N ILE A 25 6.04 -14.60 3.94
CA ILE A 25 5.07 -15.12 4.94
C ILE A 25 5.82 -15.72 6.14
N SER A 26 6.86 -16.52 5.88
CA SER A 26 7.67 -17.13 6.95
C SER A 26 8.34 -16.08 7.85
N GLN A 27 8.88 -15.01 7.28
CA GLN A 27 9.48 -13.92 8.05
C GLN A 27 8.43 -13.16 8.88
N MET A 28 7.21 -12.98 8.34
CA MET A 28 6.12 -12.36 9.10
C MET A 28 5.71 -13.23 10.28
N VAL A 29 5.55 -14.54 10.05
CA VAL A 29 5.23 -15.52 11.10
C VAL A 29 6.28 -15.52 12.21
N ASP A 30 7.57 -15.59 11.85
CA ASP A 30 8.67 -15.61 12.83
C ASP A 30 8.68 -14.32 13.66
N LYS A 31 8.51 -13.16 13.05
CA LYS A 31 8.41 -11.87 13.77
C LYS A 31 7.20 -11.81 14.72
N ILE A 32 6.05 -12.35 14.31
CA ILE A 32 4.86 -12.37 15.17
C ILE A 32 5.09 -13.28 16.38
N ILE A 33 5.80 -14.38 16.19
CA ILE A 33 6.09 -15.32 17.29
C ILE A 33 7.17 -14.79 18.26
N GLU A 34 8.02 -13.84 17.86
CA GLU A 34 8.99 -13.21 18.75
C GLU A 34 8.32 -12.46 19.92
N TYR A 35 7.06 -12.01 19.75
CA TYR A 35 6.33 -11.32 20.81
C TYR A 35 6.13 -12.18 22.07
N PRO A 36 5.92 -11.55 23.25
CA PRO A 36 5.73 -12.25 24.51
C PRO A 36 4.57 -13.24 24.48
N GLU A 37 4.71 -14.29 25.30
CA GLU A 37 3.65 -15.28 25.49
C GLU A 37 2.37 -14.62 26.02
N LYS A 38 1.21 -15.17 25.64
CA LYS A 38 -0.14 -14.68 25.96
C LYS A 38 -0.52 -13.34 25.32
N THR A 39 0.33 -12.74 24.50
CA THR A 39 -0.05 -11.55 23.74
C THR A 39 -1.17 -11.87 22.76
N ARG A 40 -2.18 -11.01 22.70
CA ARG A 40 -3.37 -11.18 21.84
C ARG A 40 -3.29 -10.23 20.67
N PHE A 41 -3.38 -10.78 19.47
CA PHE A 41 -3.35 -10.01 18.24
C PHE A 41 -4.61 -10.23 17.40
N ASN A 42 -5.05 -9.15 16.77
CA ASN A 42 -6.02 -9.18 15.68
C ASN A 42 -5.26 -9.06 14.35
N LEU A 43 -5.51 -9.98 13.44
CA LEU A 43 -4.99 -9.95 12.07
C LEU A 43 -6.03 -9.31 11.17
N LEU A 44 -5.68 -8.19 10.55
CA LEU A 44 -6.59 -7.42 9.70
C LEU A 44 -6.03 -7.26 8.29
N SER A 45 -6.94 -7.29 7.35
CA SER A 45 -6.68 -7.00 5.95
C SER A 45 -7.20 -5.60 5.61
N PRO A 46 -6.34 -4.64 5.23
CA PRO A 46 -6.79 -3.32 4.81
C PRO A 46 -7.38 -3.37 3.39
N ILE A 47 -8.67 -3.16 3.27
CA ILE A 47 -9.37 -3.15 1.98
C ILE A 47 -9.45 -1.74 1.39
N VAL A 48 -9.73 -0.75 2.23
CA VAL A 48 -9.85 0.65 1.83
C VAL A 48 -8.98 1.50 2.73
N ARG A 49 -8.18 2.36 2.13
CA ARG A 49 -7.26 3.26 2.83
C ARG A 49 -7.49 4.70 2.36
N GLY A 50 -8.07 5.53 3.23
CA GLY A 50 -8.26 6.96 2.99
C GLY A 50 -9.03 7.34 1.73
N LYS A 51 -9.87 6.45 1.20
CA LYS A 51 -10.67 6.69 0.01
C LYS A 51 -12.11 7.05 0.37
N LYS A 52 -12.74 7.88 -0.49
CA LYS A 52 -14.14 8.27 -0.35
C LYS A 52 -15.04 7.20 -0.97
N GLY A 53 -16.20 6.92 -0.35
CA GLY A 53 -17.15 5.94 -0.87
C GLY A 53 -18.08 5.39 0.19
N GLU A 54 -19.16 4.71 -0.23
CA GLU A 54 -20.12 4.04 0.66
C GLU A 54 -19.78 2.56 0.91
N TYR A 55 -19.05 1.91 0.03
CA TYR A 55 -18.49 0.54 0.12
C TYR A 55 -19.50 -0.59 0.42
N ARG A 56 -20.80 -0.39 0.13
CA ARG A 56 -21.84 -1.39 0.42
C ARG A 56 -21.67 -2.69 -0.33
N LYS A 57 -21.22 -2.62 -1.59
CA LYS A 57 -20.98 -3.81 -2.43
C LYS A 57 -19.79 -4.60 -1.89
N GLU A 58 -18.74 -3.91 -1.53
CA GLU A 58 -17.51 -4.49 -0.96
C GLU A 58 -17.82 -5.24 0.35
N PHE A 59 -18.62 -4.65 1.24
CA PHE A 59 -19.08 -5.33 2.46
C PHE A 59 -19.91 -6.58 2.15
N GLN A 60 -20.82 -6.52 1.18
CA GLN A 60 -21.63 -7.68 0.78
C GLN A 60 -20.76 -8.80 0.19
N ASP A 61 -19.78 -8.46 -0.63
CA ASP A 61 -18.91 -9.45 -1.26
C ASP A 61 -17.95 -10.09 -0.25
N LEU A 62 -17.47 -9.32 0.72
CA LEU A 62 -16.66 -9.84 1.83
C LEU A 62 -17.50 -10.71 2.78
N SER A 63 -18.75 -10.34 3.03
CA SER A 63 -19.70 -11.15 3.80
C SER A 63 -19.96 -12.51 3.14
N LYS A 64 -20.13 -12.54 1.82
CA LYS A 64 -20.28 -13.81 1.06
C LYS A 64 -19.05 -14.70 1.14
N LYS A 65 -17.87 -14.10 1.33
CA LYS A 65 -16.61 -14.82 1.58
C LYS A 65 -16.46 -15.32 3.02
N GLY A 66 -17.42 -15.02 3.90
CA GLY A 66 -17.46 -15.47 5.29
C GLY A 66 -16.91 -14.49 6.31
N PHE A 67 -16.51 -13.29 5.93
CA PHE A 67 -16.02 -12.27 6.86
C PHE A 67 -17.20 -11.52 7.48
N GLN A 68 -17.24 -11.50 8.82
CA GLN A 68 -18.36 -10.92 9.58
C GLN A 68 -17.97 -9.68 10.38
N ARG A 69 -16.67 -9.44 10.60
CA ARG A 69 -16.18 -8.34 11.45
C ARG A 69 -15.27 -7.42 10.68
N PHE A 70 -15.56 -6.14 10.81
CA PHE A 70 -14.86 -5.06 10.12
C PHE A 70 -14.38 -4.04 11.14
N ARG A 71 -13.25 -3.43 10.84
CA ARG A 71 -12.77 -2.26 11.56
C ARG A 71 -12.87 -1.06 10.64
N ILE A 72 -13.69 -0.08 11.01
CA ILE A 72 -13.97 1.10 10.20
C ILE A 72 -13.54 2.34 10.98
N ASN A 73 -12.62 3.11 10.42
CA ASN A 73 -12.06 4.32 11.05
C ASN A 73 -11.55 4.08 12.48
N GLY A 74 -11.07 2.87 12.78
CA GLY A 74 -10.53 2.49 14.09
C GLY A 74 -11.49 1.77 15.02
N GLU A 75 -12.78 1.71 14.71
CA GLU A 75 -13.80 1.04 15.53
C GLU A 75 -14.24 -0.28 14.90
N PHE A 76 -14.52 -1.29 15.72
CA PHE A 76 -14.96 -2.61 15.27
C PHE A 76 -16.48 -2.67 15.16
N TYR A 77 -16.97 -3.22 14.05
CA TYR A 77 -18.39 -3.42 13.75
C TYR A 77 -18.62 -4.84 13.27
N GLU A 78 -19.77 -5.41 13.57
CA GLU A 78 -20.28 -6.60 12.91
C GLU A 78 -21.00 -6.18 11.62
N ILE A 79 -21.14 -7.09 10.66
CA ILE A 79 -21.67 -6.79 9.33
C ILE A 79 -23.07 -6.14 9.38
N ASP A 80 -23.89 -6.56 10.36
CA ASP A 80 -25.26 -6.08 10.53
C ASP A 80 -25.33 -4.70 11.23
N GLU A 81 -24.25 -4.30 11.90
CA GLU A 81 -24.15 -3.06 12.68
C GLU A 81 -23.36 -1.95 11.96
N ILE A 82 -22.92 -2.20 10.72
CA ILE A 82 -22.11 -1.23 9.98
C ILE A 82 -22.95 0.04 9.73
N PRO A 83 -22.48 1.21 10.18
CA PRO A 83 -23.16 2.48 9.94
C PRO A 83 -23.14 2.83 8.44
N LYS A 84 -24.11 3.61 7.99
CA LYS A 84 -24.08 4.16 6.63
C LYS A 84 -22.89 5.11 6.48
N LEU A 85 -21.95 4.74 5.65
CA LEU A 85 -20.75 5.55 5.40
C LEU A 85 -21.08 6.72 4.48
N ASP A 86 -20.52 7.89 4.81
CA ASP A 86 -20.68 9.09 4.00
C ASP A 86 -19.77 9.02 2.76
N ARG A 87 -20.40 9.08 1.56
CA ARG A 87 -19.67 8.99 0.28
C ARG A 87 -18.64 10.10 0.05
N TYR A 88 -18.72 11.21 0.78
CA TYR A 88 -17.81 12.36 0.65
C TYR A 88 -16.66 12.34 1.62
N LYS A 89 -16.73 11.54 2.68
CA LYS A 89 -15.67 11.39 3.67
C LYS A 89 -14.70 10.29 3.27
N LYS A 90 -13.47 10.43 3.71
CA LYS A 90 -12.45 9.38 3.60
C LYS A 90 -12.69 8.33 4.67
N HIS A 91 -12.61 7.07 4.30
CA HIS A 91 -12.78 5.95 5.21
C HIS A 91 -11.59 5.02 5.11
N ASP A 92 -11.24 4.44 6.26
CA ASP A 92 -10.33 3.33 6.40
C ASP A 92 -11.13 2.09 6.78
N ILE A 93 -11.09 1.06 5.95
CA ILE A 93 -11.86 -0.18 6.15
C ILE A 93 -10.89 -1.34 6.17
N GLU A 94 -10.89 -2.04 7.27
CA GLU A 94 -10.07 -3.22 7.51
C GLU A 94 -10.98 -4.40 7.86
N VAL A 95 -10.64 -5.59 7.36
CA VAL A 95 -11.38 -6.83 7.63
C VAL A 95 -10.63 -7.61 8.68
N LEU A 96 -11.31 -8.03 9.75
CA LEU A 96 -10.75 -8.96 10.71
C LEU A 96 -10.80 -10.39 10.14
N VAL A 97 -9.63 -10.95 9.88
CA VAL A 97 -9.51 -12.31 9.34
C VAL A 97 -9.35 -13.33 10.45
N ASP A 98 -8.45 -13.07 11.41
CA ASP A 98 -8.22 -14.00 12.52
C ASP A 98 -7.84 -13.26 13.80
N ARG A 99 -8.00 -13.97 14.93
CA ARG A 99 -7.55 -13.55 16.27
C ARG A 99 -6.65 -14.62 16.82
N ILE A 100 -5.46 -14.24 17.19
CA ILE A 100 -4.46 -15.16 17.72
C ILE A 100 -4.03 -14.79 19.13
N ILE A 101 -3.64 -15.81 19.86
CA ILE A 101 -2.96 -15.68 21.14
C ILE A 101 -1.65 -16.42 21.01
N ILE A 102 -0.55 -15.78 21.35
CA ILE A 102 0.76 -16.40 21.30
C ILE A 102 0.87 -17.41 22.46
N ASP A 103 0.91 -18.70 22.13
CA ASP A 103 1.12 -19.80 23.10
C ASP A 103 2.41 -20.53 22.73
N LYS A 104 3.41 -20.45 23.58
CA LYS A 104 4.72 -21.09 23.41
C LYS A 104 4.90 -22.28 24.37
N SER A 105 3.85 -22.70 25.04
CA SER A 105 3.91 -23.73 26.12
C SER A 105 4.43 -25.08 25.63
N ASN A 106 4.13 -25.46 24.39
CA ASN A 106 4.52 -26.75 23.79
C ASN A 106 4.96 -26.57 22.33
N GLU A 107 5.93 -27.35 21.86
CA GLU A 107 6.40 -27.32 20.48
C GLU A 107 5.30 -27.69 19.45
N GLU A 108 4.41 -28.62 19.80
CA GLU A 108 3.27 -28.99 18.97
C GLU A 108 2.31 -27.82 18.76
N LYS A 109 1.93 -27.13 19.83
CA LYS A 109 1.07 -25.93 19.76
C LYS A 109 1.73 -24.78 19.00
N LEU A 110 3.02 -24.62 19.14
CA LEU A 110 3.78 -23.62 18.41
C LEU A 110 3.78 -23.92 16.90
N SER A 111 3.91 -25.20 16.53
CA SER A 111 3.83 -25.65 15.12
C SER A 111 2.44 -25.41 14.54
N GLU A 112 1.38 -25.78 15.26
CA GLU A 112 -0.01 -25.52 14.85
C GLU A 112 -0.29 -24.00 14.71
N LEU A 113 0.21 -23.20 15.65
CA LEU A 113 0.09 -21.74 15.59
C LEU A 113 0.81 -21.16 14.38
N LYS A 114 2.02 -21.66 14.07
CA LYS A 114 2.78 -21.24 12.87
C LYS A 114 2.01 -21.53 11.59
N GLN A 115 1.43 -22.70 11.49
CA GLN A 115 0.65 -23.09 10.32
C GLN A 115 -0.60 -22.23 10.18
N ARG A 116 -1.38 -22.10 11.25
CA ARG A 116 -2.58 -21.26 11.27
C ARG A 116 -2.27 -19.80 10.92
N LEU A 117 -1.16 -19.27 11.44
CA LEU A 117 -0.68 -17.93 11.10
C LEU A 117 -0.36 -17.80 9.62
N ALA A 118 0.38 -18.77 9.06
CA ALA A 118 0.74 -18.76 7.65
C ALA A 118 -0.49 -18.75 6.75
N ASP A 119 -1.47 -19.61 7.03
CA ASP A 119 -2.74 -19.70 6.28
C ASP A 119 -3.54 -18.37 6.38
N SER A 120 -3.64 -17.80 7.60
CA SER A 120 -4.34 -16.54 7.81
C SER A 120 -3.64 -15.36 7.12
N ILE A 121 -2.32 -15.32 7.16
CA ILE A 121 -1.51 -14.28 6.49
C ILE A 121 -1.69 -14.40 4.97
N GLU A 122 -1.66 -15.60 4.40
CA GLU A 122 -1.87 -15.80 2.97
C GLU A 122 -3.24 -15.27 2.51
N ILE A 123 -4.30 -15.56 3.26
CA ILE A 123 -5.64 -15.02 2.99
C ILE A 123 -5.63 -13.49 3.04
N ILE A 124 -5.00 -12.89 4.06
CA ILE A 124 -4.92 -11.44 4.22
C ILE A 124 -4.18 -10.78 3.06
N LEU A 125 -3.01 -11.31 2.69
CA LEU A 125 -2.20 -10.76 1.61
C LEU A 125 -2.92 -10.83 0.26
N ASN A 126 -3.69 -11.88 0.02
CA ASN A 126 -4.51 -12.03 -1.19
C ASN A 126 -5.71 -11.05 -1.22
N LEU A 127 -6.23 -10.63 -0.05
CA LEU A 127 -7.35 -9.68 0.04
C LEU A 127 -6.90 -8.22 -0.05
N SER A 128 -5.68 -7.91 0.37
CA SER A 128 -5.21 -6.53 0.61
C SER A 128 -4.05 -6.09 -0.28
N ASP A 129 -3.84 -6.75 -1.42
CA ASP A 129 -2.70 -6.47 -2.30
C ASP A 129 -1.35 -6.51 -1.56
N GLY A 130 -1.18 -7.51 -0.69
CA GLY A 130 0.09 -7.78 -0.03
C GLY A 130 0.33 -7.03 1.29
N LEU A 131 -0.69 -6.47 1.93
CA LEU A 131 -0.58 -5.79 3.23
C LEU A 131 -1.28 -6.56 4.35
N LEU A 132 -0.62 -6.63 5.50
CA LEU A 132 -1.15 -7.18 6.74
C LEU A 132 -1.05 -6.15 7.86
N TYR A 133 -2.15 -5.93 8.56
CA TYR A 133 -2.16 -5.15 9.79
C TYR A 133 -2.32 -6.08 10.99
N LEU A 134 -1.40 -5.99 11.91
CA LEU A 134 -1.42 -6.69 13.18
C LEU A 134 -1.70 -5.67 14.29
N ILE A 135 -2.77 -5.86 15.04
CA ILE A 135 -3.14 -4.97 16.14
C ILE A 135 -3.05 -5.73 17.46
N ASN A 136 -2.23 -5.21 18.35
CA ASN A 136 -2.17 -5.71 19.72
C ASN A 136 -3.41 -5.24 20.49
N ASN A 137 -4.16 -6.18 21.08
CA ASN A 137 -5.40 -5.86 21.79
C ASN A 137 -5.19 -5.14 23.13
N GLU A 138 -3.98 -5.20 23.67
CA GLU A 138 -3.69 -4.58 24.97
C GLU A 138 -3.16 -3.16 24.82
N THR A 139 -2.21 -2.96 23.87
CA THR A 139 -1.57 -1.65 23.64
C THR A 139 -2.24 -0.83 22.54
N ASN A 140 -3.16 -1.43 21.76
CA ASN A 140 -3.70 -0.87 20.50
C ASN A 140 -2.63 -0.47 19.48
N GLU A 141 -1.42 -0.97 19.65
CA GLU A 141 -0.33 -0.72 18.73
C GLU A 141 -0.59 -1.45 17.39
N LYS A 142 -0.48 -0.71 16.31
CA LYS A 142 -0.64 -1.22 14.95
C LYS A 142 0.72 -1.48 14.34
N ILE A 143 0.98 -2.72 13.98
CA ILE A 143 2.18 -3.16 13.28
C ILE A 143 1.77 -3.49 11.85
N VAL A 144 2.55 -3.03 10.89
CA VAL A 144 2.27 -3.22 9.47
C VAL A 144 3.33 -4.11 8.84
N PHE A 145 2.88 -5.15 8.18
CA PHE A 145 3.71 -6.03 7.36
C PHE A 145 3.32 -5.90 5.89
N SER A 146 4.29 -6.04 5.01
CA SER A 146 4.05 -6.02 3.57
C SER A 146 4.80 -7.14 2.87
N SER A 147 4.12 -7.86 2.01
CA SER A 147 4.74 -8.83 1.09
C SER A 147 5.28 -8.16 -0.16
N ASN A 148 4.74 -7.00 -0.52
CA ASN A 148 5.18 -6.20 -1.64
C ASN A 148 6.06 -5.05 -1.14
N PHE A 149 6.84 -4.45 -2.03
CA PHE A 149 7.58 -3.23 -1.70
C PHE A 149 6.61 -2.05 -1.56
N SER A 150 5.87 -2.00 -0.47
CA SER A 150 4.91 -0.92 -0.20
C SER A 150 5.21 -0.21 1.12
N CYS A 151 5.04 1.11 1.11
CA CYS A 151 5.14 1.93 2.32
C CYS A 151 3.87 1.75 3.15
N PRO A 152 3.96 1.34 4.42
CA PRO A 152 2.81 1.09 5.26
C PRO A 152 1.96 2.33 5.54
N GLU A 153 2.57 3.51 5.60
CA GLU A 153 1.89 4.76 5.95
C GLU A 153 1.21 5.42 4.75
N THR A 154 1.92 5.51 3.62
CA THR A 154 1.44 6.26 2.45
C THR A 154 0.76 5.37 1.41
N GLY A 155 0.92 4.06 1.52
CA GLY A 155 0.47 3.12 0.50
C GLY A 155 1.24 3.21 -0.82
N PHE A 156 2.36 3.95 -0.83
CA PHE A 156 3.24 4.00 -1.98
C PHE A 156 3.81 2.60 -2.23
N THR A 157 3.53 2.05 -3.39
CA THR A 157 3.97 0.72 -3.78
C THR A 157 4.99 0.86 -4.88
N ILE A 158 6.09 0.15 -4.75
CA ILE A 158 7.06 -0.05 -5.83
C ILE A 158 6.76 -1.43 -6.41
N ASP A 159 6.51 -1.49 -7.71
CA ASP A 159 6.47 -2.75 -8.43
C ASP A 159 7.80 -3.48 -8.28
N GLU A 160 7.92 -4.66 -8.84
CA GLU A 160 9.14 -5.45 -8.76
C GLU A 160 10.40 -4.64 -9.09
N ILE A 161 11.40 -4.66 -8.16
CA ILE A 161 12.64 -3.89 -8.34
C ILE A 161 13.51 -4.59 -9.38
N GLU A 162 13.33 -4.19 -10.61
CA GLU A 162 14.09 -4.67 -11.76
C GLU A 162 15.10 -3.64 -12.29
N PRO A 163 16.14 -4.06 -13.01
CA PRO A 163 17.09 -3.13 -13.63
C PRO A 163 16.47 -2.07 -14.55
N ARG A 164 15.30 -2.38 -15.14
CA ARG A 164 14.56 -1.44 -16.01
C ARG A 164 14.01 -0.24 -15.25
N LEU A 165 13.70 -0.38 -13.95
CA LEU A 165 13.22 0.70 -13.10
C LEU A 165 14.25 1.83 -12.94
N PHE A 166 15.54 1.48 -13.05
CA PHE A 166 16.66 2.43 -12.98
C PHE A 166 17.09 2.98 -14.36
N SER A 167 16.27 2.81 -15.37
CA SER A 167 16.56 3.26 -16.73
C SER A 167 15.65 4.43 -17.12
N PHE A 168 16.26 5.62 -17.30
CA PHE A 168 15.54 6.79 -17.81
C PHE A 168 14.99 6.63 -19.23
N ASN A 169 15.51 5.66 -19.99
CA ASN A 169 15.08 5.34 -21.35
C ASN A 169 14.06 4.17 -21.41
N ASN A 170 13.45 3.81 -20.29
CA ASN A 170 12.41 2.80 -20.22
C ASN A 170 11.19 3.42 -19.53
N PRO A 171 9.95 3.21 -20.02
CA PRO A 171 8.74 3.77 -19.42
C PRO A 171 8.59 3.48 -17.93
N ALA A 172 9.10 2.33 -17.44
CA ALA A 172 9.04 1.96 -16.02
C ALA A 172 9.94 2.84 -15.12
N GLY A 173 11.03 3.40 -15.65
CA GLY A 173 11.99 4.20 -14.89
C GLY A 173 12.12 5.65 -15.39
N ALA A 174 11.40 6.01 -16.45
CA ALA A 174 11.40 7.36 -16.98
C ALA A 174 10.60 8.31 -16.08
N CYS A 175 11.03 9.55 -16.02
CA CYS A 175 10.26 10.60 -15.36
C CYS A 175 8.94 10.83 -16.11
N LYS A 176 7.81 10.86 -15.40
CA LYS A 176 6.47 11.05 -15.99
C LYS A 176 6.25 12.45 -16.59
N GLU A 177 7.07 13.42 -16.23
CA GLU A 177 6.96 14.80 -16.73
C GLU A 177 7.77 15.01 -18.02
N CYS A 178 8.95 14.39 -18.13
CA CYS A 178 9.85 14.60 -19.26
C CYS A 178 10.15 13.32 -20.06
N ASP A 179 9.49 12.20 -19.77
CA ASP A 179 9.72 10.88 -20.41
C ASP A 179 11.20 10.47 -20.49
N GLY A 180 11.99 10.88 -19.47
CA GLY A 180 13.42 10.59 -19.39
C GLY A 180 14.32 11.55 -20.17
N LEU A 181 13.79 12.60 -20.77
CA LEU A 181 14.57 13.57 -21.56
C LEU A 181 15.37 14.54 -20.69
N GLY A 182 14.95 14.76 -19.42
CA GLY A 182 15.60 15.70 -18.51
C GLY A 182 15.17 17.17 -18.71
N TYR A 183 14.33 17.45 -19.70
CA TYR A 183 13.72 18.75 -19.95
C TYR A 183 12.27 18.56 -20.45
N SER A 184 11.43 19.54 -20.23
CA SER A 184 10.08 19.60 -20.76
C SER A 184 9.98 20.68 -21.83
N ASN A 185 9.31 20.37 -22.93
CA ASN A 185 9.03 21.36 -23.96
C ASN A 185 7.80 22.16 -23.55
N VAL A 186 7.99 23.47 -23.38
CA VAL A 186 6.90 24.40 -23.02
C VAL A 186 6.72 25.36 -24.19
N PHE A 187 5.49 25.57 -24.61
CA PHE A 187 5.18 26.63 -25.55
C PHE A 187 5.16 27.96 -24.80
N THR A 188 6.07 28.86 -25.15
CA THR A 188 6.07 30.24 -24.64
C THR A 188 5.67 31.19 -25.75
N GLU A 189 4.99 32.28 -25.41
CA GLU A 189 4.58 33.31 -26.39
C GLU A 189 5.77 33.84 -27.19
N GLU A 190 6.92 34.00 -26.53
CA GLU A 190 8.17 34.46 -27.15
C GLU A 190 8.69 33.52 -28.23
N LEU A 191 8.44 32.20 -28.11
CA LEU A 191 8.85 31.19 -29.09
C LEU A 191 7.81 31.01 -30.20
N ILE A 192 6.55 31.33 -29.94
CA ILE A 192 5.46 31.23 -30.93
C ILE A 192 5.40 32.48 -31.79
N LEU A 193 5.57 33.65 -31.17
CA LEU A 193 5.57 34.92 -31.85
C LEU A 193 6.99 35.21 -32.36
N SER A 194 7.28 34.79 -33.55
CA SER A 194 8.50 35.23 -34.22
C SER A 194 8.37 36.68 -34.65
N LEU A 195 9.50 37.36 -34.84
CA LEU A 195 9.57 38.75 -35.32
C LEU A 195 8.79 38.96 -36.65
N ILE A 196 8.60 37.90 -37.44
CA ILE A 196 7.82 37.90 -38.68
C ILE A 196 6.33 38.12 -38.41
N HIS A 197 5.82 37.68 -37.25
CA HIS A 197 4.42 37.84 -36.86
C HIS A 197 4.15 39.12 -36.11
N ILE A 198 5.20 39.75 -35.60
CA ILE A 198 5.13 41.02 -34.84
C ILE A 198 5.39 42.21 -35.73
N SER A 199 5.98 42.02 -36.94
CA SER A 199 6.16 43.10 -37.88
C SER A 199 4.80 43.68 -38.31
N GLU A 200 4.54 44.91 -37.95
CA GLU A 200 3.36 45.62 -38.39
C GLU A 200 3.19 45.48 -39.91
N PRO A 201 1.96 45.30 -40.39
CA PRO A 201 1.71 45.36 -41.79
C PRO A 201 2.15 46.75 -42.25
N THR A 202 3.15 46.77 -43.12
CA THR A 202 3.63 48.00 -43.76
C THR A 202 2.41 48.71 -44.32
N ARG A 203 2.00 49.84 -43.73
CA ARG A 203 1.03 50.74 -44.33
C ARG A 203 1.62 51.17 -45.67
N GLN A 204 1.08 50.65 -46.75
CA GLN A 204 1.34 51.26 -48.03
C GLN A 204 0.76 52.65 -48.02
N PRO A 205 1.54 53.70 -48.35
CA PRO A 205 0.98 55.02 -48.49
C PRO A 205 0.04 54.99 -49.70
N ILE A 206 -1.14 55.48 -49.48
CA ILE A 206 -2.13 55.76 -50.51
C ILE A 206 -1.65 56.95 -51.29
#